data_cba928e5de429e2e20a2f13ced8624a3
#
_entry.id   cba928e5de429e2e20a2f13ced8624a3
#
_cell.length_a   1.000
_cell.length_b   1.000
_cell.length_c   1.000
_cell.angle_alpha   90.00
_cell.angle_beta   90.00
_cell.angle_gamma   90.00
#
_symmetry.space_group_name_H-M   'P 1'
#
loop_
_entity.id
_entity.type
_entity.pdbx_description
1 polymer ?
#
loop_
_entity_poly.entity_id
_entity_poly.type
_entity_poly.pdbx_seq_one_letter_code
_entity_poly.pdbx_strand_id
1 'polypeptide(L)' 'MASARCPHCGEIIDTFPDPGDGALQEYIEDCSVCCKPILFRATLDETGDDYVVEATSEV' A
#
# COMPACT_ATOMS: atom_id res chain seq x y z
N MET A 1 1.53 9.73 4.45
CA MET A 1 0.31 9.26 3.81
C MET A 1 0.59 8.84 2.39
N ALA A 2 0.12 7.69 1.99
CA ALA A 2 0.32 7.17 0.64
C ALA A 2 -1.00 6.62 0.13
N SER A 3 -1.13 6.51 -1.18
CA SER A 3 -2.32 5.97 -1.78
C SER A 3 -1.95 4.97 -2.88
N ALA A 4 -2.83 4.00 -3.09
CA ALA A 4 -2.65 2.99 -4.12
C ALA A 4 -4.01 2.64 -4.70
N ARG A 5 -4.00 2.08 -5.90
CA ARG A 5 -5.23 1.68 -6.56
C ARG A 5 -5.52 0.21 -6.25
N CYS A 6 -6.74 -0.06 -5.83
CA CYS A 6 -7.20 -1.42 -5.61
C CYS A 6 -7.11 -2.22 -6.91
N PRO A 7 -6.45 -3.39 -6.93
CA PRO A 7 -6.34 -4.19 -8.15
C PRO A 7 -7.63 -4.91 -8.53
N HIS A 8 -8.62 -4.90 -7.66
CA HIS A 8 -9.90 -5.57 -7.91
C HIS A 8 -10.96 -4.63 -8.44
N CYS A 9 -11.14 -3.46 -7.80
CA CYS A 9 -12.22 -2.54 -8.17
C CYS A 9 -11.73 -1.23 -8.78
N GLY A 10 -10.43 -0.93 -8.71
CA GLY A 10 -9.84 0.26 -9.28
C GLY A 10 -9.97 1.53 -8.44
N GLU A 11 -10.54 1.43 -7.25
CA GLU A 11 -10.68 2.58 -6.37
C GLU A 11 -9.35 2.96 -5.72
N ILE A 12 -9.20 4.24 -5.43
CA ILE A 12 -8.02 4.74 -4.73
C ILE A 12 -8.20 4.50 -3.23
N ILE A 13 -7.20 3.90 -2.62
CA ILE A 13 -7.22 3.56 -1.20
C ILE A 13 -6.02 4.22 -0.52
N ASP A 14 -6.28 4.94 0.56
CA ASP A 14 -5.22 5.54 1.35
C ASP A 14 -4.63 4.51 2.30
N THR A 15 -3.31 4.51 2.42
CA THR A 15 -2.61 3.64 3.34
C THR A 15 -1.53 4.45 4.06
N PHE A 16 -1.09 3.94 5.21
CA PHE A 16 -0.16 4.66 6.08
C PHE A 16 1.00 3.75 6.45
N PRO A 17 2.07 3.72 5.61
CA PRO A 17 3.26 2.97 5.97
C PRO A 17 3.88 3.52 7.25
N ASP A 18 4.35 2.63 8.11
CA ASP A 18 4.96 3.03 9.37
C ASP A 18 6.46 3.31 9.15
N PRO A 19 6.91 4.55 9.31
CA PRO A 19 8.33 4.86 9.11
C PRO A 19 9.25 4.16 10.11
N GLY A 20 8.71 3.68 11.22
CA GLY A 20 9.47 2.92 12.20
C GLY A 20 9.80 1.49 11.78
N ASP A 21 9.12 0.96 10.76
CA ASP A 21 9.28 -0.43 10.33
C ASP A 21 10.32 -0.63 9.22
N GLY A 22 11.02 0.42 8.85
CA GLY A 22 12.09 0.34 7.88
C GLY A 22 11.70 0.80 6.49
N ALA A 23 12.63 0.63 5.53
CA ALA A 23 12.49 1.15 4.18
C ALA A 23 11.59 0.29 3.29
N LEU A 24 11.40 -0.99 3.63
CA LEU A 24 10.55 -1.88 2.87
C LEU A 24 9.52 -2.50 3.81
N GLN A 25 8.25 -2.36 3.47
CA GLN A 25 7.16 -2.90 4.26
C GLN A 25 6.21 -3.65 3.34
N GLU A 26 5.72 -4.77 3.80
CA GLU A 26 4.69 -5.52 3.09
C GLU A 26 3.58 -5.85 4.09
N TYR A 27 2.34 -5.58 3.72
CA TYR A 27 1.21 -5.84 4.59
C TYR A 27 -0.05 -6.06 3.77
N ILE A 28 -1.01 -6.73 4.38
CA ILE A 28 -2.27 -7.07 3.72
C ILE A 28 -3.39 -6.30 4.39
N GLU A 29 -4.20 -5.62 3.60
CA GLU A 29 -5.37 -4.92 4.08
C GLU A 29 -6.53 -5.14 3.14
N ASP A 30 -7.74 -5.11 3.66
CA ASP A 30 -8.93 -5.26 2.85
C ASP A 30 -9.28 -3.94 2.18
N CYS A 31 -9.76 -4.04 0.94
CA CYS A 31 -10.28 -2.87 0.24
C CYS A 31 -11.52 -2.35 0.97
N SER A 32 -11.61 -1.03 1.15
CA SER A 32 -12.75 -0.41 1.81
C SER A 32 -14.00 -0.38 0.91
N VAL A 33 -13.85 -0.66 -0.37
CA VAL A 33 -14.95 -0.62 -1.33
C VAL A 33 -15.42 -2.02 -1.69
N CYS A 34 -14.52 -2.89 -2.14
CA CYS A 34 -14.90 -4.23 -2.58
C CYS A 34 -14.62 -5.31 -1.53
N CYS A 35 -13.98 -4.97 -0.42
CA CYS A 35 -13.71 -5.86 0.71
C CYS A 35 -12.83 -7.07 0.37
N LYS A 36 -12.05 -6.98 -0.70
CA LYS A 36 -11.13 -8.06 -1.06
C LYS A 36 -9.74 -7.75 -0.53
N PRO A 37 -8.96 -8.78 -0.17
CA PRO A 37 -7.63 -8.56 0.38
C PRO A 37 -6.67 -8.01 -0.68
N ILE A 38 -5.85 -7.07 -0.25
CA ILE A 38 -4.86 -6.43 -1.12
C ILE A 38 -3.51 -6.55 -0.44
N LEU A 39 -2.51 -6.97 -1.19
CA LEU A 39 -1.13 -6.95 -0.71
C LEU A 39 -0.54 -5.58 -1.05
N PHE A 40 -0.18 -4.84 -0.02
CA PHE A 40 0.49 -3.56 -0.17
C PHE A 40 1.99 -3.74 0.07
N ARG A 41 2.77 -3.16 -0.81
CA ARG A 41 4.22 -3.10 -0.66
C ARG A 41 4.63 -1.64 -0.67
N ALA A 42 5.14 -1.16 0.45
CA ALA A 42 5.61 0.21 0.61
C ALA A 42 7.13 0.23 0.61
N THR A 43 7.71 1.03 -0.25
CA THR A 43 9.16 1.17 -0.36
C THR A 43 9.52 2.64 -0.15
N LEU A 44 10.54 2.89 0.65
CA LEU A 44 10.99 4.25 0.90
C LEU A 44 11.64 4.82 -0.36
N ASP A 45 11.26 6.05 -0.70
CA ASP A 45 11.78 6.76 -1.86
C ASP A 45 13.28 7.03 -1.69
N GLU A 46 13.95 7.31 -2.80
CA GLU A 46 15.38 7.62 -2.81
C GLU A 46 15.73 8.83 -1.94
N THR A 47 14.84 9.80 -1.87
CA THR A 47 15.02 10.97 -1.02
C THR A 47 14.84 10.69 0.45
N GLY A 48 14.19 9.58 0.78
CA GLY A 48 13.88 9.23 2.16
C GLY A 48 12.72 10.01 2.78
N ASP A 49 12.02 10.81 1.98
CA ASP A 49 10.94 11.66 2.48
C ASP A 49 9.56 11.02 2.33
N ASP A 50 9.41 10.05 1.44
CA ASP A 50 8.10 9.54 1.10
C ASP A 50 8.17 8.05 0.78
N TYR A 51 7.02 7.39 0.76
CA TYR A 51 6.90 5.99 0.39
C TYR A 51 6.22 5.83 -0.95
N VAL A 52 6.74 4.89 -1.74
CA VAL A 52 6.07 4.41 -2.95
C VAL A 52 5.31 3.15 -2.58
N VAL A 53 4.01 3.13 -2.80
CA VAL A 53 3.15 2.02 -2.42
C VAL A 53 2.61 1.33 -3.66
N GLU A 54 2.76 0.02 -3.72
CA GLU A 54 2.17 -0.82 -4.75
C GLU A 54 1.08 -1.68 -4.13
N ALA A 55 -0.03 -1.81 -4.83
CA ALA A 55 -1.13 -2.67 -4.42
C ALA A 55 -1.30 -3.79 -5.44
N THR A 56 -1.32 -5.04 -4.97
CA THR A 56 -1.46 -6.19 -5.84
C THR A 56 -2.52 -7.14 -5.31
N SER A 57 -3.03 -8.00 -6.19
CA SER A 57 -4.01 -9.02 -5.83
C SER A 57 -3.37 -10.37 -5.48
N GLU A 58 -2.06 -10.41 -5.40
CA GLU A 58 -1.32 -11.65 -5.11
C GLU A 58 -1.28 -11.94 -3.61
N VAL A 59 -2.40 -12.32 -3.07
CA VAL A 59 -2.54 -12.62 -1.64
C VAL A 59 -2.90 -14.07 -1.44
#